data_db90cae138efb4c5c2927aa0c580b08d
#
_entry.id   db90cae138efb4c5c2927aa0c580b08d
#
_cell.length_a   1.000
_cell.length_b   1.000
_cell.length_c   1.000
_cell.angle_alpha   90.00
_cell.angle_beta   90.00
_cell.angle_gamma   90.00
#
_symmetry.space_group_name_H-M   'P 1'
#
loop_
_entity.id
_entity.type
_entity.pdbx_description
1 polymer ?
#
loop_
_entity_poly.entity_id
_entity_poly.type
_entity_poly.pdbx_seq_one_letter_code
_entity_poly.pdbx_strand_id
1 'polypeptide(L)'
;MSEEKMNEFIKKNITLYFLANKFAMIPYIDKDFTNRLFENSKMAQDYINAKAEEKGETWKENIYFIPIKFNEENWNKYVSKVYSAGGNHIECTYNDGRKDKREIKYENVPTYYYNQELSRNISEYVQTKNFVCLKRIRNLRFIIPCKIRPAKTKSGKDTFVFIYAQAYMTKTKEAYYFVFTDGLEYEKWERANIKTNKEEWEWHPLLLSSQDITRISMNHGILVNACSWQLTLTPEECGYFLDTSQQTEAETKESEDIKESEDDLE
;
A
#
# COMPACT_ATOMS: atom_id res chain seq x y z
N MET A 1 -13.36 -11.75 19.06
CA MET A 1 -13.94 -10.85 20.09
C MET A 1 -15.43 -10.80 19.84
N SER A 2 -16.25 -11.14 20.83
CA SER A 2 -17.70 -11.05 20.70
C SER A 2 -18.16 -9.59 20.60
N GLU A 3 -19.33 -9.36 20.01
CA GLU A 3 -19.91 -8.02 19.90
C GLU A 3 -20.14 -7.37 21.28
N GLU A 4 -20.54 -8.19 22.25
CA GLU A 4 -20.74 -7.78 23.65
C GLU A 4 -19.43 -7.29 24.28
N LYS A 5 -18.31 -8.00 24.05
CA LYS A 5 -16.99 -7.62 24.55
C LYS A 5 -16.46 -6.37 23.85
N MET A 6 -16.76 -6.21 22.58
CA MET A 6 -16.44 -5.00 21.81
C MET A 6 -17.16 -3.78 22.40
N ASN A 7 -18.47 -3.92 22.68
CA ASN A 7 -19.25 -2.87 23.31
C ASN A 7 -18.76 -2.52 24.72
N GLU A 8 -18.29 -3.52 25.48
CA GLU A 8 -17.65 -3.29 26.79
C GLU A 8 -16.38 -2.47 26.65
N PHE A 9 -15.52 -2.78 25.68
CA PHE A 9 -14.27 -2.05 25.44
C PHE A 9 -14.49 -0.62 24.99
N ILE A 10 -15.50 -0.40 24.12
CA ILE A 10 -15.90 0.93 23.69
C ILE A 10 -16.38 1.75 24.91
N LYS A 11 -17.27 1.19 25.73
CA LYS A 11 -17.79 1.87 26.93
C LYS A 11 -16.70 2.20 27.95
N LYS A 12 -15.72 1.33 28.12
CA LYS A 12 -14.59 1.50 29.07
C LYS A 12 -13.43 2.30 28.48
N ASN A 13 -13.50 2.71 27.20
CA ASN A 13 -12.45 3.47 26.51
C ASN A 13 -11.05 2.82 26.65
N ILE A 14 -11.00 1.52 26.49
CA ILE A 14 -9.78 0.70 26.68
C ILE A 14 -8.78 0.99 25.57
N THR A 15 -7.48 0.96 25.90
CA THR A 15 -6.39 0.99 24.94
C THR A 15 -5.91 -0.43 24.69
N LEU A 16 -5.92 -0.87 23.43
CA LEU A 16 -5.33 -2.12 22.99
C LEU A 16 -4.04 -1.85 22.23
N TYR A 17 -3.18 -2.84 22.13
CA TYR A 17 -1.87 -2.75 21.47
C TYR A 17 -1.81 -3.76 20.35
N PHE A 18 -1.63 -3.30 19.11
CA PHE A 18 -1.46 -4.20 17.98
C PHE A 18 -0.02 -4.19 17.46
N LEU A 19 0.40 -5.33 16.92
CA LEU A 19 1.72 -5.45 16.32
C LEU A 19 1.74 -4.79 14.94
N ALA A 20 2.79 -4.04 14.69
CA ALA A 20 3.02 -3.37 13.41
C ALA A 20 4.46 -3.47 12.97
N ASN A 21 4.70 -3.35 11.68
CA ASN A 21 6.03 -3.18 11.13
C ASN A 21 6.53 -1.75 11.40
N LYS A 22 7.73 -1.63 11.97
CA LYS A 22 8.31 -0.35 12.40
C LYS A 22 8.51 0.64 11.25
N PHE A 23 8.91 0.17 10.09
CA PHE A 23 9.19 1.03 8.94
C PHE A 23 7.93 1.39 8.17
N ALA A 24 7.00 0.45 8.04
CA ALA A 24 5.82 0.62 7.22
C ALA A 24 4.60 1.11 8.02
N MET A 25 4.64 1.07 9.36
CA MET A 25 3.48 1.34 10.24
C MET A 25 2.21 0.54 9.86
N ILE A 26 2.41 -0.57 9.13
CA ILE A 26 1.35 -1.49 8.71
C ILE A 26 1.17 -2.54 9.81
N PRO A 27 -0.06 -3.00 10.08
CA PRO A 27 -0.27 -4.14 10.95
C PRO A 27 0.58 -5.33 10.53
N TYR A 28 1.33 -5.90 11.48
CA TYR A 28 2.09 -7.13 11.22
C TYR A 28 1.12 -8.32 11.13
N ILE A 29 1.18 -9.04 10.02
CA ILE A 29 0.32 -10.19 9.77
C ILE A 29 1.18 -11.46 9.88
N ASP A 30 0.77 -12.36 10.77
CA ASP A 30 1.41 -13.66 10.95
C ASP A 30 1.14 -14.60 9.77
N LYS A 31 1.85 -15.74 9.71
CA LYS A 31 1.68 -16.76 8.66
C LYS A 31 0.25 -17.33 8.56
N ASP A 32 -0.51 -17.25 9.66
CA ASP A 32 -1.91 -17.66 9.74
C ASP A 32 -2.90 -16.54 9.36
N PHE A 33 -2.42 -15.49 8.68
CA PHE A 33 -3.17 -14.31 8.26
C PHE A 33 -3.83 -13.54 9.42
N THR A 34 -3.23 -13.61 10.61
CA THR A 34 -3.75 -12.99 11.82
C THR A 34 -2.92 -11.78 12.25
N ASN A 35 -3.56 -10.65 12.55
CA ASN A 35 -2.96 -9.60 13.37
C ASN A 35 -3.32 -9.83 14.83
N ARG A 36 -2.37 -9.52 15.73
CA ARG A 36 -2.52 -9.77 17.16
C ARG A 36 -2.69 -8.48 17.93
N LEU A 37 -3.70 -8.48 18.79
CA LEU A 37 -4.03 -7.44 19.74
C LEU A 37 -3.72 -7.90 21.15
N PHE A 38 -3.30 -6.99 22.01
CA PHE A 38 -3.01 -7.24 23.42
C PHE A 38 -3.67 -6.19 24.29
N GLU A 39 -4.20 -6.60 25.41
CA GLU A 39 -4.88 -5.71 26.37
C GLU A 39 -3.89 -4.82 27.13
N ASN A 40 -2.60 -5.17 27.16
CA ASN A 40 -1.54 -4.30 27.69
C ASN A 40 -0.23 -4.39 26.91
N SER A 41 0.61 -3.37 27.05
CA SER A 41 1.88 -3.24 26.32
C SER A 41 2.92 -4.28 26.71
N LYS A 42 2.90 -4.76 27.97
CA LYS A 42 3.82 -5.81 28.43
C LYS A 42 3.58 -7.11 27.69
N MET A 43 2.31 -7.52 27.54
CA MET A 43 1.98 -8.73 26.78
C MET A 43 2.40 -8.64 25.32
N ALA A 44 2.24 -7.46 24.70
CA ALA A 44 2.72 -7.21 23.34
C ALA A 44 4.25 -7.37 23.25
N GLN A 45 4.98 -6.82 24.21
CA GLN A 45 6.43 -6.93 24.27
C GLN A 45 6.90 -8.37 24.56
N ASP A 46 6.24 -9.07 25.47
CA ASP A 46 6.55 -10.46 25.80
C ASP A 46 6.31 -11.36 24.56
N TYR A 47 5.25 -11.12 23.79
CA TYR A 47 5.00 -11.81 22.53
C TYR A 47 6.12 -11.55 21.51
N ILE A 48 6.55 -10.29 21.34
CA ILE A 48 7.66 -9.93 20.43
C ILE A 48 8.94 -10.65 20.84
N ASN A 49 9.27 -10.68 22.13
CA ASN A 49 10.45 -11.35 22.65
C ASN A 49 10.40 -12.87 22.39
N ALA A 50 9.27 -13.52 22.71
CA ALA A 50 9.10 -14.96 22.45
C ALA A 50 9.16 -15.30 20.96
N LYS A 51 8.61 -14.46 20.09
CA LYS A 51 8.69 -14.66 18.64
C LYS A 51 10.09 -14.39 18.07
N ALA A 52 10.89 -13.57 18.70
CA ALA A 52 12.27 -13.30 18.29
C ALA A 52 13.15 -14.56 18.40
N GLU A 53 12.89 -15.44 19.36
CA GLU A 53 13.55 -16.73 19.49
C GLU A 53 13.32 -17.61 18.24
N GLU A 54 12.13 -17.52 17.64
CA GLU A 54 11.77 -18.26 16.42
C GLU A 54 12.23 -17.55 15.14
N LYS A 55 12.09 -16.22 15.09
CA LYS A 55 12.22 -15.40 13.88
C LYS A 55 13.56 -14.67 13.74
N GLY A 56 14.31 -14.57 14.82
CA GLY A 56 15.60 -13.88 14.91
C GLY A 56 15.50 -12.40 15.29
N GLU A 57 16.64 -11.83 15.73
CA GLU A 57 16.72 -10.43 16.21
C GLU A 57 16.38 -9.40 15.13
N THR A 58 16.75 -9.64 13.85
CA THR A 58 16.40 -8.72 12.75
C THR A 58 14.89 -8.56 12.59
N TRP A 59 14.10 -9.62 12.79
CA TRP A 59 12.65 -9.53 12.82
C TRP A 59 12.17 -8.67 13.98
N LYS A 60 12.73 -8.88 15.18
CA LYS A 60 12.40 -8.13 16.41
C LYS A 60 12.64 -6.63 16.25
N GLU A 61 13.76 -6.25 15.64
CA GLU A 61 14.10 -4.85 15.39
C GLU A 61 13.10 -4.13 14.48
N ASN A 62 12.43 -4.90 13.62
CA ASN A 62 11.46 -4.39 12.64
C ASN A 62 10.01 -4.42 13.11
N ILE A 63 9.74 -4.99 14.29
CA ILE A 63 8.38 -5.09 14.85
C ILE A 63 8.27 -4.24 16.10
N TYR A 64 7.15 -3.57 16.25
CA TYR A 64 6.77 -2.83 17.45
C TYR A 64 5.27 -2.93 17.67
N PHE A 65 4.78 -2.37 18.76
CA PHE A 65 3.35 -2.31 19.03
C PHE A 65 2.85 -0.86 19.04
N ILE A 66 1.65 -0.68 18.49
CA ILE A 66 0.97 0.62 18.43
C ILE A 66 -0.24 0.58 19.34
N PRO A 67 -0.41 1.58 20.25
CA PRO A 67 -1.63 1.71 21.01
C PRO A 67 -2.78 2.17 20.11
N ILE A 68 -3.95 1.55 20.28
CA ILE A 68 -5.20 1.96 19.67
C ILE A 68 -6.23 2.19 20.76
N LYS A 69 -6.75 3.42 20.83
CA LYS A 69 -7.85 3.76 21.71
C LYS A 69 -9.13 3.19 21.14
N PHE A 70 -9.81 2.33 21.90
CA PHE A 70 -10.91 1.55 21.37
C PHE A 70 -12.20 2.36 21.33
N ASN A 71 -12.60 2.78 20.16
CA ASN A 71 -13.92 3.30 19.82
C ASN A 71 -14.31 2.79 18.42
N GLU A 72 -15.55 2.98 18.02
CA GLU A 72 -16.07 2.45 16.76
C GLU A 72 -15.28 2.94 15.53
N GLU A 73 -14.95 4.21 15.45
CA GLU A 73 -14.19 4.80 14.35
C GLU A 73 -12.78 4.20 14.26
N ASN A 74 -12.06 4.14 15.36
CA ASN A 74 -10.71 3.58 15.42
C ASN A 74 -10.69 2.09 15.14
N TRP A 75 -11.73 1.36 15.62
CA TRP A 75 -11.89 -0.05 15.33
C TRP A 75 -12.08 -0.30 13.84
N ASN A 76 -12.98 0.42 13.20
CA ASN A 76 -13.22 0.29 11.76
C ASN A 76 -11.98 0.62 10.94
N LYS A 77 -11.25 1.69 11.29
CA LYS A 77 -9.96 2.01 10.67
C LYS A 77 -8.91 0.92 10.87
N TYR A 78 -8.84 0.36 12.06
CA TYR A 78 -7.91 -0.73 12.37
C TYR A 78 -8.24 -1.99 11.58
N VAL A 79 -9.50 -2.44 11.57
CA VAL A 79 -9.97 -3.60 10.78
C VAL A 79 -9.63 -3.42 9.32
N SER A 80 -9.91 -2.25 8.76
CA SER A 80 -9.57 -1.90 7.38
C SER A 80 -8.07 -2.00 7.09
N LYS A 81 -7.23 -1.52 8.02
CA LYS A 81 -5.78 -1.62 7.89
C LYS A 81 -5.27 -3.07 7.96
N VAL A 82 -5.81 -3.88 8.87
CA VAL A 82 -5.48 -5.31 8.96
C VAL A 82 -5.85 -6.01 7.67
N TYR A 83 -7.05 -5.75 7.16
CA TYR A 83 -7.50 -6.30 5.88
C TYR A 83 -6.60 -5.88 4.72
N SER A 84 -6.29 -4.59 4.60
CA SER A 84 -5.36 -4.05 3.56
C SER A 84 -3.95 -4.63 3.67
N ALA A 85 -3.49 -4.96 4.88
CA ALA A 85 -2.20 -5.60 5.10
C ALA A 85 -2.17 -7.11 4.75
N GLY A 86 -3.30 -7.66 4.29
CA GLY A 86 -3.44 -9.08 3.93
C GLY A 86 -3.90 -9.98 5.08
N GLY A 87 -4.31 -9.39 6.22
CA GLY A 87 -4.88 -10.13 7.33
C GLY A 87 -6.37 -10.40 7.12
N ASN A 88 -6.81 -11.59 7.49
CA ASN A 88 -8.22 -11.97 7.50
C ASN A 88 -8.70 -12.39 8.89
N HIS A 89 -7.83 -12.32 9.89
CA HIS A 89 -8.16 -12.58 11.29
C HIS A 89 -7.55 -11.55 12.22
N ILE A 90 -8.23 -11.30 13.32
CA ILE A 90 -7.74 -10.54 14.48
C ILE A 90 -7.85 -11.45 15.69
N GLU A 91 -6.75 -11.62 16.43
CA GLU A 91 -6.72 -12.35 17.70
C GLU A 91 -6.40 -11.37 18.83
N CYS A 92 -7.30 -11.25 19.79
CA CYS A 92 -7.10 -10.45 20.99
C CYS A 92 -6.69 -11.36 22.16
N THR A 93 -5.59 -11.02 22.82
CA THR A 93 -5.12 -11.68 24.05
C THR A 93 -5.41 -10.76 25.24
N TYR A 94 -6.17 -11.27 26.21
CA TYR A 94 -6.62 -10.55 27.40
C TYR A 94 -5.67 -10.74 28.59
N ASN A 95 -5.81 -9.86 29.59
CA ASN A 95 -5.01 -9.90 30.82
C ASN A 95 -5.12 -11.20 31.61
N ASP A 96 -6.24 -11.91 31.47
CA ASP A 96 -6.47 -13.23 32.09
C ASP A 96 -5.93 -14.40 31.25
N GLY A 97 -5.21 -14.10 30.16
CA GLY A 97 -4.64 -15.12 29.27
C GLY A 97 -5.60 -15.70 28.24
N ARG A 98 -6.89 -15.39 28.29
CA ARG A 98 -7.83 -15.80 27.26
C ARG A 98 -7.50 -15.18 25.93
N LYS A 99 -7.86 -15.88 24.86
CA LYS A 99 -7.68 -15.43 23.47
C LYS A 99 -8.99 -15.55 22.72
N ASP A 100 -9.34 -14.49 22.00
CA ASP A 100 -10.46 -14.48 21.07
C ASP A 100 -9.96 -14.21 19.67
N LYS A 101 -10.19 -15.13 18.75
CA LYS A 101 -9.87 -14.97 17.32
C LYS A 101 -11.15 -14.69 16.55
N ARG A 102 -11.13 -13.66 15.70
CA ARG A 102 -12.25 -13.27 14.84
C ARG A 102 -11.80 -13.17 13.39
N GLU A 103 -12.61 -13.75 12.51
CA GLU A 103 -12.47 -13.54 11.07
C GLU A 103 -12.95 -12.15 10.68
N ILE A 104 -12.21 -11.50 9.79
CA ILE A 104 -12.60 -10.26 9.12
C ILE A 104 -13.26 -10.65 7.80
N LYS A 105 -14.58 -10.46 7.71
CA LYS A 105 -15.31 -10.65 6.46
C LYS A 105 -15.30 -9.37 5.65
N TYR A 106 -15.17 -9.49 4.33
CA TYR A 106 -15.14 -8.35 3.41
C TYR A 106 -16.34 -7.41 3.58
N GLU A 107 -17.53 -7.95 3.80
CA GLU A 107 -18.75 -7.20 4.04
C GLU A 107 -18.73 -6.32 5.30
N ASN A 108 -17.84 -6.62 6.24
CA ASN A 108 -17.64 -5.84 7.46
C ASN A 108 -16.51 -4.78 7.33
N VAL A 109 -15.91 -4.68 6.16
CA VAL A 109 -14.87 -3.68 5.87
C VAL A 109 -15.55 -2.48 5.22
N PRO A 110 -15.32 -1.24 5.72
CA PRO A 110 -15.86 -0.03 5.08
C PRO A 110 -15.55 0.03 3.60
N THR A 111 -16.41 0.71 2.82
CA THR A 111 -16.38 0.76 1.34
C THR A 111 -15.16 1.55 0.82
N TYR A 112 -13.97 1.05 1.04
CA TYR A 112 -12.74 1.54 0.45
C TYR A 112 -12.19 0.51 -0.54
N TYR A 113 -11.37 0.98 -1.48
CA TYR A 113 -10.59 0.05 -2.29
C TYR A 113 -9.49 -0.54 -1.43
N TYR A 114 -9.46 -1.86 -1.34
CA TYR A 114 -8.42 -2.62 -0.64
C TYR A 114 -7.80 -3.63 -1.59
N ASN A 115 -6.49 -3.77 -1.51
CA ASN A 115 -5.76 -4.80 -2.22
C ASN A 115 -4.78 -5.47 -1.26
N GLN A 116 -5.24 -6.56 -0.64
CA GLN A 116 -4.45 -7.31 0.35
C GLN A 116 -3.16 -7.87 -0.22
N GLU A 117 -3.21 -8.38 -1.44
CA GLU A 117 -2.03 -8.96 -2.09
C GLU A 117 -0.97 -7.89 -2.36
N LEU A 118 -1.39 -6.71 -2.84
CA LEU A 118 -0.51 -5.57 -3.05
C LEU A 118 0.17 -5.16 -1.74
N SER A 119 -0.61 -4.89 -0.70
CA SER A 119 -0.09 -4.44 0.60
C SER A 119 0.84 -5.46 1.23
N ARG A 120 0.53 -6.76 1.12
CA ARG A 120 1.36 -7.85 1.64
C ARG A 120 2.72 -7.93 0.92
N ASN A 121 2.73 -7.90 -0.41
CA ASN A 121 3.98 -7.98 -1.17
C ASN A 121 4.84 -6.72 -0.98
N ILE A 122 4.25 -5.53 -0.89
CA ILE A 122 4.97 -4.30 -0.56
C ILE A 122 5.56 -4.39 0.85
N SER A 123 4.80 -4.87 1.84
CA SER A 123 5.29 -5.06 3.21
C SER A 123 6.45 -6.07 3.26
N GLU A 124 6.34 -7.19 2.54
CA GLU A 124 7.40 -8.18 2.42
C GLU A 124 8.65 -7.59 1.76
N TYR A 125 8.49 -6.80 0.69
CA TYR A 125 9.60 -6.11 0.04
C TYR A 125 10.30 -5.13 0.99
N VAL A 126 9.56 -4.34 1.73
CA VAL A 126 10.13 -3.40 2.73
C VAL A 126 11.01 -4.14 3.74
N GLN A 127 10.56 -5.32 4.19
CA GLN A 127 11.26 -6.11 5.19
C GLN A 127 12.49 -6.86 4.64
N THR A 128 12.37 -7.40 3.43
CA THR A 128 13.36 -8.37 2.90
C THR A 128 14.22 -7.80 1.79
N LYS A 129 13.81 -6.68 1.18
CA LYS A 129 14.36 -6.12 -0.06
C LYS A 129 14.40 -7.14 -1.21
N ASN A 130 13.51 -8.13 -1.15
CA ASN A 130 13.41 -9.15 -2.20
C ASN A 130 12.56 -8.64 -3.38
N PHE A 131 13.20 -8.36 -4.50
CA PHE A 131 12.55 -7.86 -5.71
C PHE A 131 11.52 -8.83 -6.31
N VAL A 132 11.53 -10.12 -5.95
CA VAL A 132 10.47 -11.05 -6.35
C VAL A 132 9.09 -10.59 -5.87
N CYS A 133 9.02 -9.89 -4.73
CA CYS A 133 7.77 -9.33 -4.22
C CYS A 133 7.21 -8.28 -5.18
N LEU A 134 8.06 -7.44 -5.79
CA LEU A 134 7.66 -6.44 -6.79
C LEU A 134 7.17 -7.10 -8.08
N LYS A 135 7.82 -8.18 -8.53
CA LYS A 135 7.37 -8.95 -9.71
C LYS A 135 5.98 -9.57 -9.51
N ARG A 136 5.65 -10.02 -8.30
CA ARG A 136 4.34 -10.61 -7.99
C ARG A 136 3.19 -9.61 -8.11
N ILE A 137 3.46 -8.32 -7.86
CA ILE A 137 2.42 -7.28 -7.88
C ILE A 137 2.29 -6.57 -9.23
N ARG A 138 2.98 -6.99 -10.27
CA ARG A 138 3.02 -6.34 -11.59
C ARG A 138 1.64 -6.10 -12.22
N ASN A 139 0.68 -7.00 -11.97
CA ASN A 139 -0.68 -6.91 -12.50
C ASN A 139 -1.68 -6.30 -11.50
N LEU A 140 -1.22 -6.02 -10.27
CA LEU A 140 -2.06 -5.40 -9.25
C LEU A 140 -2.18 -3.91 -9.48
N ARG A 141 -3.20 -3.29 -8.89
CA ARG A 141 -3.51 -1.88 -9.12
C ARG A 141 -3.20 -1.04 -7.90
N PHE A 142 -2.60 0.12 -8.15
CA PHE A 142 -2.48 1.21 -7.20
C PHE A 142 -3.53 2.28 -7.48
N ILE A 143 -3.84 3.07 -6.47
CA ILE A 143 -4.56 4.33 -6.62
C ILE A 143 -3.53 5.42 -6.88
N ILE A 144 -3.72 6.18 -7.96
CA ILE A 144 -2.91 7.37 -8.28
C ILE A 144 -3.81 8.60 -8.35
N PRO A 145 -3.44 9.73 -7.70
CA PRO A 145 -4.17 10.98 -7.85
C PRO A 145 -4.02 11.52 -9.26
N CYS A 146 -5.13 11.83 -9.91
CA CYS A 146 -5.17 12.28 -11.29
C CYS A 146 -6.09 13.48 -11.46
N LYS A 147 -5.66 14.48 -12.26
CA LYS A 147 -6.51 15.53 -12.84
C LYS A 147 -6.77 15.18 -14.30
N ILE A 148 -7.99 15.39 -14.75
CA ILE A 148 -8.40 15.16 -16.14
C ILE A 148 -8.67 16.51 -16.78
N ARG A 149 -7.97 16.84 -17.86
CA ARG A 149 -8.13 18.09 -18.61
C ARG A 149 -8.57 17.80 -20.03
N PRO A 150 -9.59 18.51 -20.55
CA PRO A 150 -9.90 18.48 -21.97
C PRO A 150 -8.71 18.96 -22.79
N ALA A 151 -8.43 18.31 -23.91
CA ALA A 151 -7.36 18.68 -24.82
C ALA A 151 -7.79 18.39 -26.25
N LYS A 152 -6.98 18.80 -27.24
CA LYS A 152 -7.14 18.44 -28.64
C LYS A 152 -5.90 17.72 -29.15
N THR A 153 -6.09 16.69 -29.94
CA THR A 153 -4.99 16.05 -30.65
C THR A 153 -4.40 17.00 -31.69
N LYS A 154 -3.23 16.67 -32.25
CA LYS A 154 -2.65 17.42 -33.37
C LYS A 154 -3.58 17.50 -34.60
N SER A 155 -4.47 16.50 -34.76
CA SER A 155 -5.49 16.45 -35.80
C SER A 155 -6.78 17.22 -35.47
N GLY A 156 -6.84 17.92 -34.33
CA GLY A 156 -8.00 18.72 -33.88
C GLY A 156 -9.12 17.90 -33.21
N LYS A 157 -8.97 16.60 -33.04
CA LYS A 157 -9.97 15.77 -32.34
C LYS A 157 -9.93 16.03 -30.83
N ASP A 158 -11.10 16.09 -30.21
CA ASP A 158 -11.20 16.20 -28.76
C ASP A 158 -10.64 14.96 -28.07
N THR A 159 -9.88 15.17 -27.00
CA THR A 159 -9.25 14.14 -26.19
C THR A 159 -9.13 14.63 -24.75
N PHE A 160 -8.55 13.81 -23.87
CA PHE A 160 -8.24 14.20 -22.49
C PHE A 160 -6.75 13.98 -22.19
N VAL A 161 -6.20 14.86 -21.39
CA VAL A 161 -4.86 14.73 -20.83
C VAL A 161 -5.00 14.39 -19.34
N PHE A 162 -4.25 13.37 -18.92
CA PHE A 162 -4.17 12.93 -17.54
C PHE A 162 -2.91 13.54 -16.90
N ILE A 163 -3.09 14.25 -15.80
CA ILE A 163 -2.00 14.87 -15.03
C ILE A 163 -1.96 14.16 -13.69
N TYR A 164 -0.85 13.50 -13.41
CA TYR A 164 -0.67 12.72 -12.18
C TYR A 164 0.05 13.57 -11.12
N ALA A 165 -0.35 13.40 -9.85
CA ALA A 165 0.28 14.11 -8.74
C ALA A 165 1.72 13.62 -8.52
N GLN A 166 2.63 14.57 -8.34
CA GLN A 166 4.06 14.33 -8.16
C GLN A 166 4.58 15.03 -6.90
N ALA A 167 5.57 14.40 -6.26
CA ALA A 167 6.44 15.01 -5.26
C ALA A 167 7.81 15.27 -5.88
N TYR A 168 8.40 16.40 -5.52
CA TYR A 168 9.78 16.73 -5.89
C TYR A 168 10.69 16.61 -4.67
N MET A 169 11.71 15.76 -4.77
CA MET A 169 12.73 15.66 -3.74
C MET A 169 13.72 16.83 -3.90
N THR A 170 13.71 17.74 -2.94
CA THR A 170 14.50 18.98 -3.00
C THR A 170 16.01 18.75 -3.13
N LYS A 171 16.54 17.66 -2.59
CA LYS A 171 17.98 17.34 -2.63
C LYS A 171 18.42 16.76 -3.98
N THR A 172 17.65 15.85 -4.56
CA THR A 172 18.02 15.14 -5.81
C THR A 172 17.40 15.77 -7.05
N LYS A 173 16.42 16.67 -6.88
CA LYS A 173 15.56 17.23 -7.96
C LYS A 173 14.79 16.17 -8.74
N GLU A 174 14.70 14.97 -8.20
CA GLU A 174 13.94 13.87 -8.80
C GLU A 174 12.45 14.03 -8.49
N ALA A 175 11.61 13.67 -9.46
CA ALA A 175 10.17 13.62 -9.30
C ALA A 175 9.71 12.19 -9.03
N TYR A 176 8.73 12.04 -8.14
CA TYR A 176 8.11 10.78 -7.80
C TYR A 176 6.60 10.91 -7.90
N TYR A 177 5.94 9.95 -8.53
CA TYR A 177 4.48 9.91 -8.56
C TYR A 177 3.94 9.39 -7.24
N PHE A 178 2.93 10.07 -6.70
CA PHE A 178 2.18 9.57 -5.55
C PHE A 178 1.36 8.36 -5.97
N VAL A 179 1.49 7.25 -5.24
CA VAL A 179 0.66 6.07 -5.40
C VAL A 179 0.23 5.52 -4.04
N PHE A 180 -0.95 4.91 -3.98
CA PHE A 180 -1.52 4.41 -2.73
C PHE A 180 -1.98 2.97 -2.91
N THR A 181 -1.72 2.15 -1.89
CA THR A 181 -2.08 0.73 -1.87
C THR A 181 -3.57 0.51 -1.72
N ASP A 182 -4.27 1.48 -1.13
CA ASP A 182 -5.68 1.37 -0.81
C ASP A 182 -6.35 2.75 -0.62
N GLY A 183 -7.67 2.75 -0.50
CA GLY A 183 -8.47 3.97 -0.38
C GLY A 183 -8.24 4.74 0.93
N LEU A 184 -7.85 4.07 2.03
CA LEU A 184 -7.54 4.75 3.28
C LEU A 184 -6.26 5.58 3.19
N GLU A 185 -5.25 5.05 2.52
CA GLU A 185 -3.99 5.76 2.32
C GLU A 185 -4.17 6.95 1.37
N TYR A 186 -4.99 6.78 0.31
CA TYR A 186 -5.38 7.89 -0.56
C TYR A 186 -6.16 8.98 0.22
N GLU A 187 -7.14 8.61 1.04
CA GLU A 187 -7.94 9.55 1.83
C GLU A 187 -7.09 10.38 2.80
N LYS A 188 -6.06 9.79 3.42
CA LYS A 188 -5.12 10.54 4.28
C LYS A 188 -4.38 11.62 3.50
N TRP A 189 -3.91 11.28 2.31
CA TRP A 189 -3.23 12.23 1.42
C TRP A 189 -4.19 13.33 0.96
N GLU A 190 -5.40 12.96 0.54
CA GLU A 190 -6.46 13.89 0.15
C GLU A 190 -6.75 14.88 1.27
N ARG A 191 -7.05 14.41 2.48
CA ARG A 191 -7.32 15.26 3.65
C ARG A 191 -6.16 16.19 4.00
N ALA A 192 -4.92 15.75 3.87
CA ALA A 192 -3.75 16.58 4.13
C ALA A 192 -3.65 17.73 3.11
N ASN A 193 -4.00 17.48 1.85
CA ASN A 193 -3.84 18.44 0.76
C ASN A 193 -5.07 19.36 0.60
N ILE A 194 -6.30 18.88 0.86
CA ILE A 194 -7.51 19.72 0.85
C ILE A 194 -7.41 20.86 1.87
N LYS A 195 -6.74 20.66 3.02
CA LYS A 195 -6.53 21.71 4.01
C LYS A 195 -5.75 22.89 3.48
N THR A 196 -4.89 22.67 2.50
CA THR A 196 -4.03 23.71 1.88
C THR A 196 -4.64 24.36 0.65
N ASN A 197 -5.55 23.65 -0.08
CA ASN A 197 -6.09 24.09 -1.38
C ASN A 197 -7.58 23.74 -1.55
N LYS A 198 -8.44 24.17 -0.63
CA LYS A 198 -9.86 23.82 -0.64
C LYS A 198 -10.64 24.23 -1.90
N GLU A 199 -10.28 25.36 -2.52
CA GLU A 199 -11.03 25.96 -3.64
C GLU A 199 -10.65 25.38 -5.00
N GLU A 200 -9.51 24.64 -5.09
CA GLU A 200 -8.97 24.11 -6.35
C GLU A 200 -8.77 22.59 -6.31
N TRP A 201 -9.49 21.88 -5.44
CA TRP A 201 -9.32 20.44 -5.35
C TRP A 201 -9.94 19.74 -6.56
N GLU A 202 -9.09 19.27 -7.46
CA GLU A 202 -9.47 18.60 -8.72
C GLU A 202 -8.84 17.20 -8.85
N TRP A 203 -8.25 16.68 -7.78
CA TRP A 203 -7.62 15.37 -7.81
C TRP A 203 -8.65 14.26 -7.60
N HIS A 204 -8.64 13.27 -8.48
CA HIS A 204 -9.51 12.10 -8.42
C HIS A 204 -8.67 10.83 -8.29
N PRO A 205 -9.16 9.80 -7.58
CA PRO A 205 -8.48 8.51 -7.52
C PRO A 205 -8.64 7.77 -8.85
N LEU A 206 -7.53 7.39 -9.47
CA LEU A 206 -7.49 6.54 -10.65
C LEU A 206 -6.79 5.24 -10.31
N LEU A 207 -7.35 4.10 -10.71
CA LEU A 207 -6.77 2.78 -10.53
C LEU A 207 -5.93 2.40 -11.75
N LEU A 208 -4.61 2.30 -11.56
CA LEU A 208 -3.67 1.87 -12.60
C LEU A 208 -2.92 0.62 -12.15
N SER A 209 -2.61 -0.26 -13.10
CA SER A 209 -1.73 -1.40 -12.84
C SER A 209 -0.30 -0.92 -12.53
N SER A 210 0.46 -1.74 -11.82
CA SER A 210 1.87 -1.45 -11.57
C SER A 210 2.66 -1.26 -12.87
N GLN A 211 2.34 -2.01 -13.91
CA GLN A 211 2.94 -1.87 -15.25
C GLN A 211 2.61 -0.52 -15.88
N ASP A 212 1.33 -0.08 -15.83
CA ASP A 212 0.94 1.21 -16.40
C ASP A 212 1.59 2.37 -15.65
N ILE A 213 1.72 2.26 -14.32
CA ILE A 213 2.44 3.24 -13.51
C ILE A 213 3.90 3.33 -13.96
N THR A 214 4.57 2.19 -14.18
CA THR A 214 5.95 2.19 -14.66
C THR A 214 6.08 2.85 -16.03
N ARG A 215 5.18 2.57 -16.97
CA ARG A 215 5.17 3.21 -18.29
C ARG A 215 4.96 4.71 -18.21
N ILE A 216 4.10 5.18 -17.30
CA ILE A 216 3.88 6.62 -17.06
C ILE A 216 5.10 7.24 -16.39
N SER A 217 5.71 6.52 -15.44
CA SER A 217 6.81 7.04 -14.64
C SER A 217 8.16 7.02 -15.35
N MET A 218 8.33 6.35 -16.47
CA MET A 218 9.52 6.07 -17.28
C MET A 218 10.89 6.52 -16.72
N ASN A 219 11.03 7.80 -16.29
CA ASN A 219 12.24 8.39 -15.71
C ASN A 219 12.03 8.88 -14.28
N HIS A 220 10.90 8.54 -13.66
CA HIS A 220 10.54 8.95 -12.31
C HIS A 220 10.25 7.72 -11.46
N GLY A 221 10.53 7.81 -10.17
CA GLY A 221 10.14 6.79 -9.22
C GLY A 221 8.68 6.93 -8.79
N ILE A 222 8.28 6.09 -7.85
CA ILE A 222 6.99 6.21 -7.16
C ILE A 222 7.18 6.38 -5.67
N LEU A 223 6.27 7.13 -5.06
CA LEU A 223 6.18 7.37 -3.63
C LEU A 223 4.91 6.72 -3.11
N VAL A 224 5.07 5.58 -2.47
CA VAL A 224 3.97 4.76 -1.97
C VAL A 224 3.54 5.25 -0.59
N ASN A 225 2.24 5.51 -0.39
CA ASN A 225 1.62 5.85 0.89
C ASN A 225 2.30 7.01 1.65
N ALA A 226 2.48 8.14 0.98
CA ALA A 226 3.26 9.29 1.44
C ALA A 226 2.86 9.86 2.82
N CYS A 227 1.61 9.67 3.25
CA CYS A 227 1.08 10.20 4.51
C CYS A 227 1.07 9.20 5.67
N SER A 228 1.68 8.03 5.50
CA SER A 228 1.80 7.02 6.56
C SER A 228 3.19 6.39 6.59
N TRP A 229 3.33 5.22 6.00
CA TRP A 229 4.62 4.57 5.83
C TRP A 229 5.12 4.87 4.42
N GLN A 230 6.04 5.75 4.33
CA GLN A 230 6.57 6.20 3.06
C GLN A 230 7.57 5.19 2.50
N LEU A 231 7.26 4.59 1.34
CA LEU A 231 8.19 3.80 0.56
C LEU A 231 8.47 4.50 -0.76
N THR A 232 9.73 4.82 -1.01
CA THR A 232 10.20 5.30 -2.29
C THR A 232 10.73 4.13 -3.11
N LEU A 233 10.21 3.96 -4.32
CA LEU A 233 10.78 3.05 -5.32
C LEU A 233 11.38 3.90 -6.44
N THR A 234 12.65 3.63 -6.74
CA THR A 234 13.37 4.29 -7.84
C THR A 234 12.82 3.85 -9.20
N PRO A 235 13.13 4.55 -10.30
CA PRO A 235 12.75 4.09 -11.65
C PRO A 235 13.26 2.68 -11.95
N GLU A 236 14.46 2.34 -11.49
CA GLU A 236 15.05 1.00 -11.64
C GLU A 236 14.24 -0.06 -10.88
N GLU A 237 13.87 0.22 -9.62
CA GLU A 237 13.02 -0.67 -8.82
C GLU A 237 11.62 -0.82 -9.44
N CYS A 238 11.05 0.23 -10.01
CA CYS A 238 9.79 0.16 -10.75
C CYS A 238 9.89 -0.71 -12.00
N GLY A 239 11.07 -0.84 -12.60
CA GLY A 239 11.33 -1.73 -13.72
C GLY A 239 10.98 -3.19 -13.44
N TYR A 240 11.03 -3.64 -12.18
CA TYR A 240 10.61 -4.99 -11.79
C TYR A 240 9.11 -5.25 -11.94
N PHE A 241 8.28 -4.22 -12.12
CA PHE A 241 6.87 -4.39 -12.45
C PHE A 241 6.65 -4.78 -13.91
N LEU A 242 7.61 -4.50 -14.81
CA LEU A 242 7.49 -4.82 -16.22
C LEU A 242 7.74 -6.31 -16.46
N ASP A 243 7.04 -6.83 -17.45
CA ASP A 243 7.28 -8.18 -17.93
C ASP A 243 8.39 -8.14 -19.00
N THR A 244 9.57 -8.58 -18.65
CA THR A 244 10.72 -8.59 -19.58
C THR A 244 10.50 -9.49 -20.80
N SER A 245 9.58 -10.47 -20.76
CA SER A 245 9.24 -11.30 -21.91
C SER A 245 8.53 -10.52 -23.03
N GLN A 246 7.77 -9.47 -22.67
CA GLN A 246 7.09 -8.61 -23.66
C GLN A 246 8.00 -7.52 -24.25
N GLN A 247 9.06 -7.13 -23.54
CA GLN A 247 10.02 -6.16 -24.08
C GLN A 247 10.83 -6.75 -25.24
N THR A 248 11.23 -8.02 -25.14
CA THR A 248 11.99 -8.70 -26.19
C THR A 248 11.17 -8.85 -27.48
N GLU A 249 9.85 -9.09 -27.36
CA GLU A 249 8.95 -9.19 -28.52
C GLU A 249 8.67 -7.83 -29.19
N ALA A 250 8.57 -6.75 -28.39
CA ALA A 250 8.37 -5.40 -28.92
C ALA A 250 9.63 -4.86 -29.61
N GLU A 251 10.79 -5.05 -29.00
CA GLU A 251 12.09 -4.66 -29.59
C GLU A 251 12.43 -5.50 -30.84
N THR A 252 12.01 -6.77 -30.88
CA THR A 252 12.19 -7.63 -32.04
C THR A 252 11.30 -7.17 -33.18
N LYS A 253 10.03 -6.82 -32.93
CA LYS A 253 9.10 -6.29 -33.94
C LYS A 253 9.53 -4.94 -34.49
N GLU A 254 9.94 -3.99 -33.63
CA GLU A 254 10.46 -2.70 -34.10
C GLU A 254 11.73 -2.86 -34.93
N SER A 255 12.59 -3.83 -34.62
CA SER A 255 13.79 -4.11 -35.42
C SER A 255 13.50 -4.85 -36.74
N GLU A 256 12.40 -5.61 -36.84
CA GLU A 256 11.93 -6.23 -38.05
C GLU A 256 11.22 -5.22 -38.97
N ASP A 257 10.35 -4.37 -38.43
CA ASP A 257 9.67 -3.31 -39.19
C ASP A 257 10.65 -2.25 -39.76
N ILE A 258 11.77 -1.99 -39.07
CA ILE A 258 12.83 -1.08 -39.57
C ILE A 258 13.59 -1.73 -40.72
N LYS A 259 13.86 -3.04 -40.68
CA LYS A 259 14.53 -3.77 -41.77
C LYS A 259 13.69 -3.90 -43.02
N GLU A 260 12.40 -4.20 -42.86
CA GLU A 260 11.49 -4.25 -44.02
C GLU A 260 11.33 -2.90 -44.73
N SER A 261 11.43 -1.77 -43.97
CA SER A 261 11.37 -0.43 -44.54
C SER A 261 12.67 0.01 -45.24
N GLU A 262 13.82 -0.59 -44.95
CA GLU A 262 15.09 -0.33 -45.65
C GLU A 262 15.21 -1.17 -46.95
N ASP A 263 14.67 -2.39 -46.98
CA ASP A 263 14.69 -3.25 -48.19
C ASP A 263 13.73 -2.77 -49.30
N ASP A 264 12.71 -1.95 -48.97
CA ASP A 264 11.81 -1.34 -49.98
C ASP A 264 12.37 -0.03 -50.58
N LEU A 265 13.60 0.36 -50.26
CA LEU A 265 14.24 1.59 -50.76
C LEU A 265 15.47 1.35 -51.68
N GLU A 266 15.77 0.08 -52.03
CA GLU A 266 16.70 -0.30 -53.10
C GLU A 266 15.95 -0.74 -54.37
#